data_ed942debce56fc8a33ea1369760e3553
#
_entry.id   ed942debce56fc8a33ea1369760e3553
#
_cell.length_a   1.000
_cell.length_b   1.000
_cell.length_c   1.000
_cell.angle_alpha   90.00
_cell.angle_beta   90.00
_cell.angle_gamma   90.00
#
_symmetry.space_group_name_H-M   'P 1'
#
loop_
_entity.id
_entity.type
_entity.pdbx_description
1 polymer ?
#
loop_
_entity_poly.entity_id
_entity_poly.type
_entity_poly.pdbx_seq_one_letter_code
_entity_poly.pdbx_strand_id
1 'polypeptide(L)'
;ELQQELQQELYNPSLYSEVLSRIVESPLSRKEISEGFGQKQISGQLNKILSKLVEDKLIEHTIPENKNHPDQKFRITKRGILFLELLKK
;
A
#
# COMPACT_ATOMS: atom_id res chain seq x y z
N GLU A 1 16.98 0.44 -20.83
CA GLU A 1 17.17 -0.45 -19.69
C GLU A 1 17.10 0.31 -18.37
N LEU A 2 17.83 1.42 -18.31
CA LEU A 2 17.73 2.29 -17.13
C LEU A 2 16.30 2.78 -16.90
N GLN A 3 15.60 3.08 -17.99
CA GLN A 3 14.23 3.52 -17.89
C GLN A 3 13.32 2.44 -17.30
N GLN A 4 13.55 1.19 -17.68
CA GLN A 4 12.76 0.09 -17.15
C GLN A 4 13.03 -0.08 -15.66
N GLU A 5 14.28 0.00 -15.25
CA GLU A 5 14.63 -0.11 -13.85
C GLU A 5 14.01 1.02 -13.03
N LEU A 6 14.10 2.23 -13.56
CA LEU A 6 13.52 3.40 -12.89
C LEU A 6 12.01 3.28 -12.78
N GLN A 7 11.36 2.79 -13.83
CA GLN A 7 9.90 2.61 -13.80
C GLN A 7 9.50 1.57 -12.77
N GLN A 8 10.26 0.49 -12.67
CA GLN A 8 9.97 -0.54 -11.69
C GLN A 8 10.20 -0.04 -10.27
N GLU A 9 11.22 0.77 -10.08
CA GLU A 9 11.50 1.31 -8.76
C GLU A 9 10.52 2.40 -8.34
N LEU A 10 10.07 3.20 -9.31
CA LEU A 10 9.22 4.32 -8.98
C LEU A 10 7.84 3.87 -8.53
N TYR A 11 7.16 3.12 -9.35
CA TYR A 11 5.95 2.45 -8.93
C TYR A 11 5.28 1.72 -10.09
N ASN A 12 4.46 0.74 -9.69
CA ASN A 12 3.59 0.02 -10.61
C ASN A 12 2.17 0.52 -10.32
N PRO A 13 1.54 1.28 -11.25
CA PRO A 13 0.21 1.84 -10.98
C PRO A 13 -0.83 0.78 -10.64
N SER A 14 -0.75 -0.38 -11.26
CA SER A 14 -1.69 -1.47 -10.97
C SER A 14 -1.51 -1.98 -9.55
N LEU A 15 -0.28 -2.16 -9.12
CA LEU A 15 -0.02 -2.64 -7.77
C LEU A 15 -0.42 -1.61 -6.72
N TYR A 16 -0.19 -0.33 -7.01
CA TYR A 16 -0.58 0.77 -6.14
C TYR A 16 -2.08 0.72 -5.85
N SER A 17 -2.89 0.62 -6.90
CA SER A 17 -4.34 0.57 -6.73
C SER A 17 -4.82 -0.77 -6.14
N GLU A 18 -4.14 -1.87 -6.46
CA GLU A 18 -4.50 -3.16 -5.90
C GLU A 18 -4.27 -3.22 -4.39
N VAL A 19 -3.14 -2.69 -3.94
CA VAL A 19 -2.85 -2.63 -2.51
C VAL A 19 -3.93 -1.81 -1.80
N LEU A 20 -4.26 -0.66 -2.36
CA LEU A 20 -5.28 0.21 -1.78
C LEU A 20 -6.65 -0.49 -1.75
N SER A 21 -6.99 -1.21 -2.80
CA SER A 21 -8.26 -1.94 -2.89
C SER A 21 -8.38 -3.02 -1.81
N ARG A 22 -7.28 -3.64 -1.45
CA ARG A 22 -7.30 -4.65 -0.39
C ARG A 22 -7.51 -4.02 0.98
N ILE A 23 -6.92 -2.86 1.19
CA ILE A 23 -7.00 -2.16 2.48
C ILE A 23 -8.39 -1.56 2.70
N VAL A 24 -9.11 -1.24 1.62
CA VAL A 24 -10.43 -0.63 1.74
C VAL A 24 -11.44 -1.54 2.43
N GLU A 25 -11.28 -2.86 2.31
CA GLU A 25 -12.21 -3.80 2.92
C GLU A 25 -12.00 -3.92 4.43
N SER A 26 -10.75 -3.87 4.86
CA SER A 26 -10.42 -3.94 6.29
C SER A 26 -8.96 -3.53 6.46
N PRO A 27 -8.57 -3.06 7.66
CA PRO A 27 -7.17 -2.77 7.92
C PRO A 27 -6.34 -4.04 7.80
N LEU A 28 -5.15 -3.91 7.20
CA LEU A 28 -4.25 -5.02 6.95
C LEU A 28 -2.84 -4.67 7.38
N SER A 29 -2.12 -5.66 7.91
CA SER A 29 -0.69 -5.52 8.19
C SER A 29 0.10 -5.71 6.90
N ARG A 30 1.39 -5.34 6.94
CA ARG A 30 2.28 -5.59 5.80
C ARG A 30 2.29 -7.06 5.42
N LYS A 31 2.36 -7.92 6.42
CA LYS A 31 2.39 -9.36 6.19
C LYS A 31 1.12 -9.83 5.50
N GLU A 32 -0.03 -9.35 5.98
CA GLU A 32 -1.31 -9.73 5.40
C GLU A 32 -1.43 -9.26 3.95
N ILE A 33 -0.95 -8.05 3.67
CA ILE A 33 -0.95 -7.52 2.31
C ILE A 33 -0.05 -8.38 1.42
N SER A 34 1.15 -8.68 1.89
CA SER A 34 2.10 -9.50 1.15
C SER A 34 1.54 -10.88 0.84
N GLU A 35 0.93 -11.51 1.83
CA GLU A 35 0.31 -12.83 1.66
C GLU A 35 -0.83 -12.79 0.66
N GLY A 36 -1.56 -11.70 0.66
CA GLY A 36 -2.64 -11.52 -0.30
C GLY A 36 -2.18 -11.48 -1.74
N PHE A 37 -0.90 -11.16 -1.97
CA PHE A 37 -0.31 -11.20 -3.31
C PHE A 37 0.50 -12.47 -3.55
N GLY A 38 0.37 -13.47 -2.66
CA GLY A 38 1.06 -14.73 -2.82
C GLY A 38 2.55 -14.68 -2.56
N GLN A 39 3.02 -13.66 -1.86
CA GLN A 39 4.43 -13.49 -1.56
C GLN A 39 4.74 -14.02 -0.16
N LYS A 40 5.87 -14.69 -0.04
CA LYS A 40 6.32 -15.20 1.26
C LYS A 40 7.03 -14.13 2.07
N GLN A 41 7.57 -13.13 1.41
CA GLN A 41 8.30 -12.04 2.06
C GLN A 41 7.82 -10.73 1.49
N ILE A 42 7.92 -9.69 2.30
CA ILE A 42 7.57 -8.34 1.87
C ILE A 42 8.64 -7.87 0.89
N SER A 43 8.25 -7.60 -0.35
CA SER A 43 9.17 -7.13 -1.37
C SER A 43 9.52 -5.67 -1.13
N GLY A 44 10.67 -5.24 -1.65
CA GLY A 44 11.05 -3.84 -1.62
C GLY A 44 10.05 -2.96 -2.35
N GLN A 45 9.48 -3.47 -3.45
CA GLN A 45 8.47 -2.76 -4.21
C GLN A 45 7.21 -2.52 -3.38
N LEU A 46 6.76 -3.55 -2.65
CA LEU A 46 5.58 -3.42 -1.80
C LEU A 46 5.83 -2.38 -0.70
N ASN A 47 7.01 -2.42 -0.08
CA ASN A 47 7.37 -1.43 0.94
C ASN A 47 7.35 -0.01 0.38
N LYS A 48 7.87 0.19 -0.82
CA LYS A 48 7.86 1.50 -1.47
C LYS A 48 6.44 1.98 -1.72
N ILE A 49 5.58 1.08 -2.17
CA ILE A 49 4.18 1.41 -2.45
C ILE A 49 3.45 1.79 -1.16
N LEU A 50 3.66 1.02 -0.09
CA LEU A 50 3.04 1.32 1.20
C LEU A 50 3.51 2.68 1.73
N SER A 51 4.81 2.97 1.61
CA SER A 51 5.35 4.26 2.02
C SER A 51 4.74 5.39 1.20
N LYS A 52 4.59 5.18 -0.11
CA LYS A 52 4.00 6.17 -1.01
C LYS A 52 2.54 6.42 -0.67
N LEU A 53 1.79 5.38 -0.37
CA LEU A 53 0.38 5.51 0.00
C LEU A 53 0.22 6.30 1.31
N VAL A 54 1.08 6.05 2.28
CA VAL A 54 1.09 6.81 3.54
C VAL A 54 1.45 8.26 3.28
N GLU A 55 2.48 8.49 2.47
CA GLU A 55 2.94 9.83 2.12
C GLU A 55 1.85 10.62 1.41
N ASP A 56 1.11 9.97 0.52
CA ASP A 56 0.00 10.60 -0.20
C ASP A 56 -1.27 10.69 0.65
N LYS A 57 -1.22 10.17 1.88
CA LYS A 57 -2.33 10.21 2.86
C LYS A 57 -3.56 9.44 2.38
N LEU A 58 -3.33 8.41 1.57
CA LEU A 58 -4.40 7.52 1.14
C LEU A 58 -4.64 6.41 2.14
N ILE A 59 -3.62 6.06 2.91
CA ILE A 59 -3.73 5.13 4.03
C ILE A 59 -3.04 5.73 5.24
N GLU A 60 -3.33 5.18 6.41
CA GLU A 60 -2.68 5.62 7.64
C GLU A 60 -2.41 4.43 8.54
N HIS A 61 -1.48 4.59 9.47
CA HIS A 61 -1.17 3.56 10.45
C HIS A 61 -2.30 3.52 11.50
N THR A 62 -2.70 2.30 11.89
CA THR A 62 -3.71 2.16 12.97
C THR A 62 -3.10 2.47 14.34
N ILE A 63 -1.79 2.30 14.48
CA ILE A 63 -1.06 2.63 15.70
C ILE A 63 0.03 3.63 15.34
N PRO A 64 -0.32 4.92 15.16
CA PRO A 64 0.65 5.90 14.68
C PRO A 64 1.78 6.20 15.66
N GLU A 65 1.55 6.02 16.95
CA GLU A 65 2.56 6.29 17.97
C GLU A 65 3.68 5.25 17.99
N ASN A 66 3.47 4.08 17.39
CA ASN A 66 4.51 3.05 17.31
C ASN A 66 4.40 2.31 15.99
N LYS A 67 5.12 2.79 14.98
CA LYS A 67 5.05 2.22 13.63
C LYS A 67 5.56 0.78 13.55
N ASN A 68 6.35 0.36 14.52
CA ASN A 68 6.91 -0.99 14.55
C ASN A 68 6.17 -1.92 15.49
N HIS A 69 5.01 -1.51 15.97
CA HIS A 69 4.20 -2.33 16.86
C HIS A 69 3.81 -3.63 16.14
N PRO A 70 3.84 -4.79 16.85
CA PRO A 70 3.48 -6.07 16.22
C PRO A 70 2.07 -6.10 15.62
N ASP A 71 1.14 -5.33 16.21
CA ASP A 71 -0.24 -5.28 15.74
C ASP A 71 -0.48 -4.14 14.77
N GLN A 72 0.57 -3.48 14.29
CA GLN A 72 0.44 -2.36 13.36
C GLN A 72 -0.21 -2.80 12.08
N LYS A 73 -1.21 -2.03 11.66
CA LYS A 73 -1.89 -2.26 10.38
C LYS A 73 -2.02 -0.93 9.65
N PHE A 74 -2.41 -1.02 8.39
CA PHE A 74 -2.74 0.14 7.57
C PHE A 74 -4.23 0.14 7.34
N ARG A 75 -4.83 1.32 7.39
CA ARG A 75 -6.25 1.49 7.06
C ARG A 75 -6.41 2.58 6.03
N ILE A 76 -7.49 2.50 5.24
CA ILE A 76 -7.74 3.49 4.21
C ILE A 76 -8.29 4.77 4.83
N THR A 77 -7.94 5.91 4.23
CA THR A 77 -8.48 7.21 4.63
C THR A 77 -9.62 7.59 3.69
N LYS A 78 -10.34 8.66 4.02
CA LYS A 78 -11.36 9.19 3.11
C LYS A 78 -10.76 9.56 1.77
N ARG A 79 -9.55 10.12 1.79
CA ARG A 79 -8.82 10.47 0.57
C ARG A 79 -8.54 9.22 -0.27
N GLY A 80 -8.19 8.12 0.39
CA GLY A 80 -7.96 6.86 -0.31
C GLY A 80 -9.22 6.31 -0.96
N ILE A 81 -10.35 6.42 -0.28
CA ILE A 81 -11.63 5.98 -0.84
C ILE A 81 -11.99 6.81 -2.08
N LEU A 82 -11.82 8.13 -1.99
CA LEU A 82 -12.08 9.01 -3.13
C LEU A 82 -11.18 8.69 -4.30
N PHE A 83 -9.91 8.40 -4.02
CA PHE A 83 -8.95 8.03 -5.05
C PHE A 83 -9.42 6.79 -5.82
N LEU A 84 -9.85 5.76 -5.08
CA LEU A 84 -10.36 4.55 -5.72
C LEU A 84 -11.61 4.79 -6.55
N GLU A 85 -12.50 5.64 -6.06
CA GLU A 85 -13.70 5.99 -6.81
C GLU A 85 -13.35 6.67 -8.13
N LEU A 86 -12.36 7.55 -8.12
CA LEU A 86 -11.92 8.22 -9.33
C LEU A 86 -11.33 7.24 -10.34
N LEU A 87 -10.65 6.20 -9.86
CA LEU A 87 -10.06 5.20 -10.73
C LEU A 87 -11.11 4.32 -11.42
N LYS A 88 -12.29 4.19 -10.82
CA LYS A 88 -13.35 3.36 -11.38
C LYS A 88 -14.13 4.04 -12.50
N LYS A 89 -13.88 5.30 -12.74
CA LYS A 89 -14.59 6.02 -13.82
C LYS A 89 -13.92 5.88 -15.19
#